data_72770ac14222a9ad7e544479ad1da9b8
#
_entry.id   72770ac14222a9ad7e544479ad1da9b8
#
_cell.length_a   1.000
_cell.length_b   1.000
_cell.length_c   1.000
_cell.angle_alpha   90.00
_cell.angle_beta   90.00
_cell.angle_gamma   90.00
#
_symmetry.space_group_name_H-M   'P 1'
#
loop_
_entity.id
_entity.type
_entity.pdbx_description
1 polymer ?
#
loop_
_entity_poly.entity_id
_entity_poly.type
_entity_poly.pdbx_seq_one_letter_code
_entity_poly.pdbx_strand_id
1 'polypeptide(L)'
;MKISRRSVLHVSGLAAAALALTGCSASGSAALGGRLPGLLKGLLGKGEAAASPAPSEASSEMAASSLPEVEQPEPGPAALPDYDADLLTGIERSTNSRPVAVMVNNIANSQRQNARPQRGIGSADLLIEAKVEGGITRLCAVFSDADSIPEVGPIRSGRDQFLQLLMPWDILYYHDGESIFCTQFVNVYGYSGLNIGGKSYFNTPTHPIVSHRNNRGRDVAYEHTEFTSGKEICKAASDAKISLYAPGEGTIFHFADYRTDEVNKLPGEPSAKKLTILHSESYRTSFSYSAFSHTYAMQMYNSSKKATENTVDELTGAQLTFENVVVCFAGMDAYAGDSHDVQEVRYIQGGKAYLFTRGGVQAGRWEKTYPTNPLKLYTKSGEEMTLNRGKTYFALVDEDERSNFSYQ
;
A
#
# COMPACT_ATOMS: atom_id res chain seq x y z
N MET A 1 -39.77 -42.22 -26.54
CA MET A 1 -38.36 -42.48 -26.73
C MET A 1 -37.60 -41.67 -25.67
N LYS A 2 -37.17 -42.35 -24.60
CA LYS A 2 -36.53 -41.71 -23.42
C LYS A 2 -35.01 -41.74 -23.58
N ILE A 3 -34.36 -40.59 -23.44
CA ILE A 3 -32.90 -40.50 -23.37
C ILE A 3 -32.57 -40.01 -21.97
N SER A 4 -31.88 -40.87 -21.24
CA SER A 4 -31.35 -40.69 -19.90
C SER A 4 -30.14 -39.78 -19.90
N ARG A 5 -30.12 -38.76 -19.04
CA ARG A 5 -28.91 -37.98 -18.72
C ARG A 5 -28.23 -38.59 -17.49
N ARG A 6 -27.02 -39.08 -17.65
CA ARG A 6 -26.15 -39.50 -16.57
C ARG A 6 -25.54 -38.26 -15.90
N SER A 7 -25.77 -38.12 -14.61
CA SER A 7 -25.09 -37.14 -13.75
C SER A 7 -23.66 -37.64 -13.47
N VAL A 8 -22.69 -36.77 -13.75
CA VAL A 8 -21.29 -36.98 -13.33
C VAL A 8 -21.11 -36.19 -12.03
N LEU A 9 -20.93 -36.93 -10.95
CA LEU A 9 -20.50 -36.37 -9.66
C LEU A 9 -18.99 -36.06 -9.75
N HIS A 10 -18.64 -34.78 -9.64
CA HIS A 10 -17.26 -34.40 -9.35
C HIS A 10 -17.11 -34.29 -7.82
N VAL A 11 -16.34 -35.20 -7.26
CA VAL A 11 -15.90 -35.15 -5.87
C VAL A 11 -14.65 -34.27 -5.85
N SER A 12 -14.77 -33.05 -5.36
CA SER A 12 -13.63 -32.18 -5.11
C SER A 12 -13.11 -32.48 -3.69
N GLY A 13 -11.98 -33.16 -3.61
CA GLY A 13 -11.28 -33.40 -2.36
C GLY A 13 -10.57 -32.12 -1.90
N LEU A 14 -10.97 -31.57 -0.78
CA LEU A 14 -10.20 -30.56 -0.05
C LEU A 14 -9.03 -31.24 0.64
N ALA A 15 -7.82 -31.02 0.16
CA ALA A 15 -6.59 -31.31 0.88
C ALA A 15 -6.23 -30.11 1.76
N ALA A 16 -6.49 -30.17 3.04
CA ALA A 16 -5.97 -29.23 4.02
C ALA A 16 -4.51 -29.60 4.31
N ALA A 17 -3.56 -28.83 3.80
CA ALA A 17 -2.16 -28.96 4.18
C ALA A 17 -1.90 -28.19 5.47
N ALA A 18 -1.84 -28.89 6.60
CA ALA A 18 -1.30 -28.37 7.85
C ALA A 18 0.23 -28.56 7.82
N LEU A 19 0.99 -27.47 7.70
CA LEU A 19 2.44 -27.48 7.88
C LEU A 19 2.75 -27.18 9.36
N ALA A 20 3.13 -28.23 10.08
CA ALA A 20 3.80 -28.15 11.37
C ALA A 20 5.30 -27.85 11.12
N LEU A 21 5.78 -26.74 11.61
CA LEU A 21 7.22 -26.43 11.68
C LEU A 21 7.76 -26.91 13.02
N THR A 22 8.35 -28.10 13.04
CA THR A 22 9.26 -28.55 14.09
C THR A 22 10.69 -28.13 13.72
N GLY A 23 11.32 -27.37 14.61
CA GLY A 23 12.73 -27.03 14.49
C GLY A 23 13.62 -28.24 14.76
N CYS A 24 14.67 -28.41 13.95
CA CYS A 24 15.87 -29.17 14.30
C CYS A 24 17.08 -28.46 13.75
N SER A 25 17.98 -28.14 14.66
CA SER A 25 19.36 -27.72 14.40
C SER A 25 20.20 -28.89 13.91
N ALA A 26 20.90 -28.77 12.80
CA ALA A 26 22.09 -29.56 12.50
C ALA A 26 23.01 -28.79 11.56
N SER A 27 24.23 -28.62 12.00
CA SER A 27 25.40 -28.13 11.28
C SER A 27 25.79 -29.07 10.13
N GLY A 28 26.07 -28.51 8.94
CA GLY A 28 26.64 -29.25 7.83
C GLY A 28 26.96 -28.34 6.66
N SER A 29 28.25 -27.98 6.54
CA SER A 29 28.81 -27.28 5.40
C SER A 29 28.87 -28.20 4.18
N ALA A 30 28.24 -27.79 3.08
CA ALA A 30 28.56 -28.31 1.76
C ALA A 30 28.35 -27.20 0.72
N ALA A 31 29.46 -26.82 0.09
CA ALA A 31 29.48 -25.93 -1.05
C ALA A 31 28.90 -26.65 -2.28
N LEU A 32 27.87 -26.06 -2.86
CA LEU A 32 27.41 -26.42 -4.20
C LEU A 32 27.15 -25.13 -4.99
N GLY A 33 28.07 -24.89 -5.92
CA GLY A 33 27.90 -23.85 -6.94
C GLY A 33 26.75 -24.23 -7.89
N GLY A 34 25.64 -23.54 -7.77
CA GLY A 34 24.48 -23.59 -8.66
C GLY A 34 24.41 -22.31 -9.48
N ARG A 35 24.56 -22.47 -10.80
CA ARG A 35 24.40 -21.41 -11.80
C ARG A 35 22.97 -20.85 -11.74
N LEU A 36 22.86 -19.55 -11.55
CA LEU A 36 21.61 -18.79 -11.73
C LEU A 36 21.18 -18.80 -13.22
N PRO A 37 19.89 -18.99 -13.51
CA PRO A 37 19.37 -18.82 -14.86
C PRO A 37 19.39 -17.33 -15.25
N GLY A 38 19.92 -17.05 -16.45
CA GLY A 38 20.17 -15.71 -16.95
C GLY A 38 18.89 -14.97 -17.39
N LEU A 39 18.27 -14.25 -16.50
CA LEU A 39 17.15 -13.34 -16.83
C LEU A 39 17.42 -11.86 -16.53
N LEU A 40 18.64 -11.49 -16.18
CA LEU A 40 19.03 -10.09 -15.86
C LEU A 40 20.12 -9.52 -16.78
N LYS A 41 20.29 -10.07 -18.01
CA LYS A 41 21.32 -9.58 -18.96
C LYS A 41 20.85 -8.51 -19.95
N GLY A 42 19.66 -7.97 -19.81
CA GLY A 42 19.06 -7.05 -20.78
C GLY A 42 19.12 -5.53 -20.44
N LEU A 43 19.60 -5.11 -19.29
CA LEU A 43 19.42 -3.71 -18.85
C LEU A 43 20.70 -2.92 -18.53
N LEU A 44 21.88 -3.39 -18.94
CA LEU A 44 23.12 -2.60 -18.83
C LEU A 44 23.70 -2.39 -20.24
N GLY A 45 23.13 -1.46 -20.98
CA GLY A 45 23.74 -0.89 -22.18
C GLY A 45 24.89 0.03 -21.80
N LYS A 46 26.11 -0.34 -22.16
CA LYS A 46 27.30 0.53 -22.10
C LYS A 46 27.15 1.64 -23.14
N GLY A 47 27.06 2.90 -22.68
CA GLY A 47 27.28 4.07 -23.50
C GLY A 47 28.75 4.47 -23.47
N GLU A 48 29.46 4.27 -24.57
CA GLU A 48 30.78 4.82 -24.80
C GLU A 48 30.64 6.33 -25.06
N ALA A 49 31.47 7.12 -24.37
CA ALA A 49 31.60 8.56 -24.58
C ALA A 49 32.42 8.82 -25.86
N ALA A 50 31.77 9.43 -26.85
CA ALA A 50 32.45 10.01 -27.99
C ALA A 50 32.74 11.50 -27.73
N ALA A 51 34.00 11.88 -27.75
CA ALA A 51 34.47 13.25 -27.65
C ALA A 51 34.12 14.02 -28.94
N SER A 52 33.58 15.21 -28.79
CA SER A 52 33.38 16.19 -29.89
C SER A 52 34.37 17.33 -29.77
N PRO A 53 34.94 17.80 -30.89
CA PRO A 53 35.95 18.87 -30.89
C PRO A 53 35.30 20.25 -30.82
N ALA A 54 36.05 21.20 -30.23
CA ALA A 54 35.71 22.61 -30.12
C ALA A 54 35.69 23.30 -31.48
N PRO A 55 34.79 24.27 -31.70
CA PRO A 55 34.91 25.23 -32.80
C PRO A 55 35.54 26.54 -32.34
N SER A 56 36.39 27.09 -33.23
CA SER A 56 37.12 28.34 -33.20
C SER A 56 36.22 29.58 -33.24
N GLU A 57 36.74 30.64 -32.63
CA GLU A 57 36.20 31.99 -32.65
C GLU A 57 36.15 32.59 -34.08
N ALA A 58 35.03 33.23 -34.37
CA ALA A 58 34.95 34.25 -35.41
C ALA A 58 33.98 35.35 -34.96
N SER A 59 34.56 36.51 -34.70
CA SER A 59 33.87 37.76 -34.40
C SER A 59 33.13 38.32 -35.63
N SER A 60 31.86 38.73 -35.44
CA SER A 60 31.26 39.78 -36.29
C SER A 60 30.24 40.57 -35.46
N GLU A 61 30.55 41.83 -35.25
CA GLU A 61 29.63 42.87 -34.80
C GLU A 61 28.47 43.04 -35.78
N MET A 62 27.24 43.02 -35.29
CA MET A 62 26.11 43.67 -35.96
C MET A 62 25.07 44.16 -34.94
N ALA A 63 24.83 45.42 -35.08
CA ALA A 63 23.81 46.34 -34.57
C ALA A 63 22.66 45.82 -33.71
N ALA A 64 22.53 46.46 -32.55
CA ALA A 64 21.38 46.38 -31.65
C ALA A 64 20.14 47.00 -32.32
N SER A 65 19.12 46.16 -32.54
CA SER A 65 17.74 46.57 -32.76
C SER A 65 16.95 46.33 -31.47
N SER A 66 16.48 47.40 -30.85
CA SER A 66 15.64 47.35 -29.65
C SER A 66 14.28 46.73 -29.99
N LEU A 67 14.05 45.50 -29.48
CA LEU A 67 12.74 44.90 -29.41
C LEU A 67 11.98 45.47 -28.21
N PRO A 68 10.65 45.63 -28.28
CA PRO A 68 9.87 46.14 -27.15
C PRO A 68 9.96 45.13 -25.96
N GLU A 69 10.21 45.69 -24.79
CA GLU A 69 10.22 45.00 -23.52
C GLU A 69 8.81 44.39 -23.28
N VAL A 70 8.69 43.07 -23.36
CA VAL A 70 7.49 42.35 -22.99
C VAL A 70 7.45 42.34 -21.47
N GLU A 71 6.56 43.15 -20.90
CA GLU A 71 6.25 43.13 -19.48
C GLU A 71 5.92 41.68 -19.05
N GLN A 72 6.83 41.05 -18.32
CA GLN A 72 6.57 39.73 -17.71
C GLN A 72 5.48 39.93 -16.67
N PRO A 73 4.42 39.13 -16.64
CA PRO A 73 3.45 39.20 -15.59
C PRO A 73 4.14 39.03 -14.23
N GLU A 74 3.85 39.90 -13.30
CA GLU A 74 4.33 39.80 -11.92
C GLU A 74 4.13 38.35 -11.43
N PRO A 75 5.13 37.71 -10.81
CA PRO A 75 4.94 36.40 -10.22
C PRO A 75 3.83 36.53 -9.18
N GLY A 76 2.73 35.80 -9.38
CA GLY A 76 1.68 35.67 -8.35
C GLY A 76 2.30 35.23 -7.02
N PRO A 77 1.60 35.40 -5.89
CA PRO A 77 2.13 35.05 -4.59
C PRO A 77 2.70 33.63 -4.67
N ALA A 78 3.97 33.49 -4.31
CA ALA A 78 4.67 32.21 -4.35
C ALA A 78 3.80 31.20 -3.58
N ALA A 79 3.38 30.11 -4.25
CA ALA A 79 2.66 29.04 -3.59
C ALA A 79 3.50 28.58 -2.39
N LEU A 80 2.90 28.57 -1.20
CA LEU A 80 3.56 28.01 -0.04
C LEU A 80 3.94 26.55 -0.38
N PRO A 81 5.13 26.10 0.04
CA PRO A 81 5.57 24.77 -0.30
C PRO A 81 4.62 23.71 0.31
N ASP A 82 4.31 22.65 -0.44
CA ASP A 82 3.41 21.57 -0.04
C ASP A 82 3.87 20.76 1.18
N TYR A 83 5.12 20.96 1.62
CA TYR A 83 5.69 20.24 2.78
C TYR A 83 5.09 20.62 4.13
N ASP A 84 4.26 21.66 4.20
CA ASP A 84 3.52 22.02 5.41
C ASP A 84 2.25 21.18 5.60
N ALA A 85 1.85 20.41 4.60
CA ALA A 85 0.79 19.44 4.69
C ALA A 85 1.30 18.10 5.25
N ASP A 86 0.45 17.43 6.04
CA ASP A 86 0.72 16.05 6.46
C ASP A 86 0.74 15.11 5.26
N LEU A 87 1.76 14.25 5.19
CA LEU A 87 2.03 13.36 4.06
C LEU A 87 0.83 12.48 3.69
N LEU A 88 0.11 11.94 4.68
CA LEU A 88 -0.92 10.92 4.49
C LEU A 88 -2.33 11.48 4.37
N THR A 89 -2.57 12.66 4.96
CA THR A 89 -3.93 13.21 5.12
C THR A 89 -4.14 14.54 4.42
N GLY A 90 -3.07 15.24 4.02
CA GLY A 90 -3.14 16.57 3.44
C GLY A 90 -3.69 17.66 4.39
N ILE A 91 -3.85 17.37 5.68
CA ILE A 91 -4.16 18.38 6.71
C ILE A 91 -2.90 19.17 7.09
N GLU A 92 -3.03 20.24 7.84
CA GLU A 92 -1.87 20.95 8.38
C GLU A 92 -0.97 20.00 9.18
N ARG A 93 0.32 20.01 8.89
CA ARG A 93 1.28 19.13 9.57
C ARG A 93 1.52 19.60 11.00
N SER A 94 1.32 18.70 11.95
CA SER A 94 1.53 18.98 13.37
C SER A 94 2.87 18.45 13.91
N THR A 95 3.52 17.53 13.20
CA THR A 95 4.79 16.88 13.61
C THR A 95 5.73 16.70 12.43
N ASN A 96 7.04 16.59 12.73
CA ASN A 96 8.05 16.18 11.77
C ASN A 96 8.37 14.68 11.88
N SER A 97 7.43 13.88 12.35
CA SER A 97 7.59 12.45 12.48
C SER A 97 7.68 11.79 11.12
N ARG A 98 8.53 10.76 11.02
CA ARG A 98 8.54 9.82 9.91
C ARG A 98 7.29 8.95 10.00
N PRO A 99 6.48 8.85 8.95
CA PRO A 99 5.35 7.93 8.95
C PRO A 99 5.79 6.47 9.09
N VAL A 100 4.94 5.68 9.72
CA VAL A 100 5.16 4.26 9.98
C VAL A 100 4.03 3.43 9.38
N ALA A 101 4.39 2.42 8.62
CA ALA A 101 3.46 1.45 8.03
C ALA A 101 3.58 0.10 8.75
N VAL A 102 2.51 -0.36 9.37
CA VAL A 102 2.45 -1.64 10.08
C VAL A 102 1.64 -2.64 9.27
N MET A 103 2.23 -3.81 8.98
CA MET A 103 1.52 -4.89 8.30
C MET A 103 0.60 -5.63 9.25
N VAL A 104 -0.69 -5.67 8.91
CA VAL A 104 -1.76 -6.22 9.75
C VAL A 104 -2.47 -7.37 9.05
N ASN A 105 -2.72 -8.43 9.78
CA ASN A 105 -3.43 -9.60 9.31
C ASN A 105 -4.91 -9.31 9.07
N ASN A 106 -5.47 -9.87 7.98
CA ASN A 106 -6.89 -9.70 7.66
C ASN A 106 -7.65 -11.03 7.49
N ILE A 107 -7.04 -12.16 7.87
CA ILE A 107 -7.66 -13.46 7.73
C ILE A 107 -8.93 -13.59 8.59
N ALA A 108 -9.97 -14.20 8.05
CA ALA A 108 -11.23 -14.49 8.74
C ALA A 108 -11.91 -15.77 8.17
N ASN A 109 -11.13 -16.86 8.08
CA ASN A 109 -11.57 -18.09 7.39
C ASN A 109 -12.27 -19.08 8.34
N SER A 110 -11.98 -19.04 9.64
CA SER A 110 -12.59 -19.89 10.65
C SER A 110 -12.52 -19.24 12.03
N GLN A 111 -13.08 -19.86 13.07
CA GLN A 111 -13.01 -19.33 14.43
C GLN A 111 -11.56 -19.14 14.90
N ARG A 112 -10.68 -20.11 14.65
CA ARG A 112 -9.26 -20.03 15.06
C ARG A 112 -8.40 -19.27 14.08
N GLN A 113 -8.72 -19.31 12.79
CA GLN A 113 -8.04 -18.54 11.73
C GLN A 113 -8.79 -17.21 11.51
N ASN A 114 -8.76 -16.36 12.53
CA ASN A 114 -9.49 -15.09 12.54
C ASN A 114 -8.71 -14.00 13.26
N ALA A 115 -8.18 -13.07 12.48
CA ALA A 115 -7.52 -11.87 12.95
C ALA A 115 -8.49 -10.75 13.36
N ARG A 116 -9.74 -10.82 12.86
CA ARG A 116 -10.74 -9.76 13.05
C ARG A 116 -11.54 -9.91 14.36
N PRO A 117 -11.96 -8.80 14.99
CA PRO A 117 -11.61 -7.44 14.65
C PRO A 117 -10.12 -7.18 14.90
N GLN A 118 -9.51 -6.36 14.06
CA GLN A 118 -8.16 -5.88 14.28
C GLN A 118 -8.16 -4.78 15.35
N ARG A 119 -6.98 -4.52 15.92
CA ARG A 119 -6.81 -3.57 17.01
C ARG A 119 -5.92 -2.42 16.55
N GLY A 120 -6.27 -1.19 16.88
CA GLY A 120 -5.48 0.01 16.60
C GLY A 120 -5.52 0.54 15.17
N ILE A 121 -6.13 -0.18 14.23
CA ILE A 121 -6.17 0.22 12.82
C ILE A 121 -7.11 1.41 12.56
N GLY A 122 -8.04 1.70 13.47
CA GLY A 122 -8.92 2.85 13.40
C GLY A 122 -8.19 4.19 13.58
N SER A 123 -6.96 4.18 14.14
CA SER A 123 -6.10 5.36 14.26
C SER A 123 -5.23 5.60 13.02
N ALA A 124 -5.16 4.66 12.08
CA ALA A 124 -4.37 4.84 10.86
C ALA A 124 -4.92 5.99 10.00
N ASP A 125 -4.01 6.74 9.39
CA ASP A 125 -4.30 7.85 8.48
C ASP A 125 -4.53 7.36 7.05
N LEU A 126 -3.79 6.29 6.67
CA LEU A 126 -3.97 5.58 5.42
C LEU A 126 -4.06 4.07 5.71
N LEU A 127 -5.10 3.42 5.20
CA LEU A 127 -5.26 1.98 5.28
C LEU A 127 -5.22 1.38 3.88
N ILE A 128 -4.17 0.58 3.59
CA ILE A 128 -4.00 -0.08 2.30
C ILE A 128 -4.45 -1.53 2.43
N GLU A 129 -5.27 -2.00 1.49
CA GLU A 129 -5.67 -3.41 1.38
C GLU A 129 -5.27 -3.97 0.01
N ALA A 130 -4.62 -5.14 0.00
CA ALA A 130 -4.27 -5.85 -1.23
C ALA A 130 -4.35 -7.37 -1.02
N LYS A 131 -4.62 -8.09 -2.12
CA LYS A 131 -4.55 -9.54 -2.19
C LYS A 131 -3.12 -10.00 -1.95
N VAL A 132 -2.96 -11.08 -1.19
CA VAL A 132 -1.71 -11.80 -0.96
C VAL A 132 -1.94 -13.29 -1.26
N GLU A 133 -1.07 -14.17 -0.79
CA GLU A 133 -1.11 -15.61 -1.06
C GLU A 133 -2.48 -16.24 -0.71
N GLY A 134 -2.89 -17.24 -1.47
CA GLY A 134 -4.12 -18.00 -1.24
C GLY A 134 -5.40 -17.16 -1.35
N GLY A 135 -5.36 -16.05 -2.06
CA GLY A 135 -6.51 -15.16 -2.25
C GLY A 135 -6.96 -14.43 -0.97
N ILE A 136 -6.20 -14.49 0.13
CA ILE A 136 -6.48 -13.67 1.31
C ILE A 136 -6.00 -12.23 1.07
N THR A 137 -6.49 -11.27 1.87
CA THR A 137 -5.94 -9.92 1.87
C THR A 137 -5.11 -9.64 3.12
N ARG A 138 -4.22 -8.66 3.02
CA ARG A 138 -3.57 -8.00 4.16
C ARG A 138 -3.91 -6.54 4.19
N LEU A 139 -3.83 -5.98 5.39
CA LEU A 139 -3.92 -4.54 5.60
C LEU A 139 -2.52 -4.00 5.89
N CYS A 140 -2.24 -2.82 5.38
CA CYS A 140 -1.09 -2.02 5.78
C CYS A 140 -1.64 -0.74 6.39
N ALA A 141 -1.52 -0.62 7.70
CA ALA A 141 -1.98 0.55 8.46
C ALA A 141 -0.83 1.55 8.54
N VAL A 142 -1.02 2.75 7.97
CA VAL A 142 0.02 3.78 7.90
C VAL A 142 -0.38 4.95 8.78
N PHE A 143 0.54 5.37 9.64
CA PHE A 143 0.35 6.40 10.65
C PHE A 143 1.35 7.52 10.41
N SER A 144 0.90 8.77 10.52
CA SER A 144 1.75 9.95 10.33
C SER A 144 2.73 10.16 11.47
N ASP A 145 2.41 9.67 12.67
CA ASP A 145 3.23 9.87 13.87
C ASP A 145 3.39 8.56 14.65
N ALA A 146 4.65 8.12 14.80
CA ALA A 146 5.01 6.90 15.50
C ALA A 146 4.60 6.91 17.00
N ASP A 147 4.72 8.05 17.67
CA ASP A 147 4.42 8.17 19.11
C ASP A 147 2.92 8.02 19.39
N SER A 148 2.07 8.35 18.42
CA SER A 148 0.61 8.28 18.54
C SER A 148 0.03 6.89 18.24
N ILE A 149 0.84 5.93 17.78
CA ILE A 149 0.36 4.58 17.40
C ILE A 149 -0.08 3.81 18.65
N PRO A 150 -1.37 3.42 18.73
CA PRO A 150 -1.85 2.60 19.85
C PRO A 150 -1.32 1.17 19.74
N GLU A 151 -1.78 0.25 20.62
CA GLU A 151 -1.57 -1.19 20.37
C GLU A 151 -2.21 -1.59 19.05
N VAL A 152 -1.40 -2.06 18.08
CA VAL A 152 -1.82 -2.36 16.71
C VAL A 152 -1.47 -3.78 16.30
N GLY A 153 -2.39 -4.44 15.60
CA GLY A 153 -2.21 -5.77 15.04
C GLY A 153 -3.52 -6.56 14.86
N PRO A 154 -3.41 -7.88 14.65
CA PRO A 154 -2.22 -8.74 14.70
C PRO A 154 -1.24 -8.45 13.54
N ILE A 155 0.06 -8.37 13.87
CA ILE A 155 1.11 -8.09 12.88
C ILE A 155 1.31 -9.29 11.96
N ARG A 156 1.75 -9.02 10.73
CA ARG A 156 2.04 -10.03 9.71
C ARG A 156 3.23 -9.65 8.84
N SER A 157 3.64 -10.63 8.03
CA SER A 157 4.82 -10.53 7.17
C SER A 157 4.65 -9.50 6.06
N GLY A 158 5.71 -8.77 5.79
CA GLY A 158 5.81 -7.80 4.69
C GLY A 158 5.70 -8.45 3.32
N ARG A 159 5.21 -7.66 2.36
CA ARG A 159 5.12 -7.99 0.94
C ARG A 159 5.56 -6.80 0.11
N ASP A 160 6.23 -7.08 -0.99
CA ASP A 160 6.81 -6.05 -1.86
C ASP A 160 5.75 -5.13 -2.49
N GLN A 161 4.54 -5.62 -2.75
CA GLN A 161 3.48 -4.75 -3.28
C GLN A 161 3.12 -3.59 -2.34
N PHE A 162 3.18 -3.77 -1.03
CA PHE A 162 3.00 -2.68 -0.08
C PHE A 162 4.25 -1.81 -0.01
N LEU A 163 5.43 -2.43 0.08
CA LEU A 163 6.71 -1.73 0.13
C LEU A 163 6.88 -0.76 -1.05
N GLN A 164 6.51 -1.18 -2.27
CA GLN A 164 6.60 -0.34 -3.47
C GLN A 164 5.70 0.91 -3.42
N LEU A 165 4.63 0.91 -2.62
CA LEU A 165 3.80 2.10 -2.38
C LEU A 165 4.41 3.05 -1.34
N LEU A 166 5.21 2.52 -0.41
CA LEU A 166 5.78 3.25 0.72
C LEU A 166 7.16 3.85 0.42
N MET A 167 7.95 3.17 -0.42
CA MET A 167 9.33 3.53 -0.73
C MET A 167 9.53 4.98 -1.20
N PRO A 168 8.66 5.55 -2.06
CA PRO A 168 8.84 6.93 -2.54
C PRO A 168 8.84 7.99 -1.44
N TRP A 169 8.34 7.64 -0.26
CA TRP A 169 8.06 8.55 0.84
C TRP A 169 8.91 8.27 2.09
N ASP A 170 9.88 7.35 1.99
CA ASP A 170 10.73 6.94 3.11
C ASP A 170 9.94 6.56 4.38
N ILE A 171 8.80 5.90 4.20
CA ILE A 171 7.94 5.43 5.30
C ILE A 171 8.57 4.21 5.96
N LEU A 172 8.73 4.23 7.28
CA LEU A 172 9.24 3.06 8.02
C LEU A 172 8.31 1.87 7.82
N TYR A 173 8.83 0.76 7.28
CA TYR A 173 8.07 -0.47 7.05
C TYR A 173 8.25 -1.45 8.20
N TYR A 174 7.17 -1.72 8.93
CA TYR A 174 7.16 -2.50 10.17
C TYR A 174 6.29 -3.76 10.03
N HIS A 175 6.89 -4.94 10.21
CA HIS A 175 6.22 -6.23 9.97
C HIS A 175 6.96 -7.37 10.69
N ASP A 176 6.38 -8.57 10.78
CA ASP A 176 7.06 -9.78 11.28
C ASP A 176 7.22 -10.82 10.17
N GLY A 177 8.47 -11.04 9.76
CA GLY A 177 8.82 -11.82 8.57
C GLY A 177 8.46 -11.11 7.26
N GLU A 178 8.90 -11.67 6.13
CA GLU A 178 8.63 -11.13 4.80
C GLU A 178 8.72 -12.23 3.72
N SER A 179 8.19 -11.99 2.52
CA SER A 179 8.40 -12.88 1.39
C SER A 179 9.82 -12.72 0.85
N ILE A 180 10.30 -13.75 0.13
CA ILE A 180 11.58 -13.70 -0.58
C ILE A 180 11.66 -12.50 -1.54
N PHE A 181 10.55 -12.17 -2.20
CA PHE A 181 10.46 -11.04 -3.14
C PHE A 181 10.53 -9.70 -2.40
N CYS A 182 9.88 -9.57 -1.24
CA CYS A 182 10.03 -8.39 -0.39
C CYS A 182 11.50 -8.18 0.01
N THR A 183 12.18 -9.23 0.49
CA THR A 183 13.62 -9.19 0.78
C THR A 183 14.44 -8.74 -0.44
N GLN A 184 14.12 -9.26 -1.64
CA GLN A 184 14.82 -8.84 -2.86
C GLN A 184 14.61 -7.36 -3.17
N PHE A 185 13.39 -6.85 -3.05
CA PHE A 185 13.08 -5.43 -3.24
C PHE A 185 13.83 -4.55 -2.24
N VAL A 186 13.81 -4.90 -0.96
CA VAL A 186 14.56 -4.19 0.09
C VAL A 186 16.04 -4.07 -0.27
N ASN A 187 16.64 -5.16 -0.76
CA ASN A 187 18.06 -5.19 -1.13
C ASN A 187 18.37 -4.41 -2.41
N VAL A 188 17.58 -4.64 -3.46
CA VAL A 188 17.81 -4.01 -4.78
C VAL A 188 17.67 -2.49 -4.70
N TYR A 189 16.73 -2.00 -3.93
CA TYR A 189 16.44 -0.56 -3.81
C TYR A 189 17.03 0.08 -2.55
N GLY A 190 17.81 -0.66 -1.76
CA GLY A 190 18.52 -0.11 -0.60
C GLY A 190 17.61 0.29 0.56
N TYR A 191 16.44 -0.33 0.73
CA TYR A 191 15.45 0.02 1.76
C TYR A 191 15.71 -0.61 3.14
N SER A 192 16.82 -1.30 3.32
CA SER A 192 17.16 -1.99 4.57
C SER A 192 17.18 -1.07 5.79
N GLY A 193 17.57 0.20 5.63
CA GLY A 193 17.58 1.20 6.70
C GLY A 193 16.19 1.65 7.17
N LEU A 194 15.11 1.29 6.48
CA LEU A 194 13.73 1.63 6.84
C LEU A 194 12.83 0.38 6.92
N ASN A 195 13.45 -0.81 6.99
CA ASN A 195 12.76 -2.09 7.05
C ASN A 195 12.99 -2.75 8.41
N ILE A 196 11.98 -2.76 9.27
CA ILE A 196 11.98 -3.49 10.54
C ILE A 196 11.06 -4.69 10.40
N GLY A 197 11.61 -5.87 10.24
CA GLY A 197 10.84 -7.04 9.84
C GLY A 197 11.29 -8.37 10.41
N GLY A 198 12.13 -8.37 11.43
CA GLY A 198 12.59 -9.62 12.05
C GLY A 198 13.57 -10.39 11.14
N LYS A 199 13.25 -11.63 10.76
CA LYS A 199 14.14 -12.46 9.94
C LYS A 199 13.82 -12.28 8.45
N SER A 200 14.82 -11.92 7.65
CA SER A 200 14.74 -12.00 6.21
C SER A 200 14.98 -13.42 5.68
N TYR A 201 14.52 -13.69 4.47
CA TYR A 201 14.69 -15.00 3.83
C TYR A 201 16.16 -15.36 3.55
N PHE A 202 17.03 -14.37 3.34
CA PHE A 202 18.43 -14.55 2.94
C PHE A 202 19.44 -14.15 4.02
N ASN A 203 19.08 -14.14 5.30
CA ASN A 203 19.91 -13.59 6.37
C ASN A 203 20.41 -12.16 6.09
N THR A 204 19.71 -11.43 5.23
CA THR A 204 19.97 -10.01 5.05
C THR A 204 19.68 -9.32 6.37
N PRO A 205 20.51 -8.37 6.80
CA PRO A 205 20.26 -7.68 8.06
C PRO A 205 18.95 -6.90 7.96
N THR A 206 17.88 -7.50 8.45
CA THR A 206 16.67 -6.78 8.83
C THR A 206 16.79 -6.43 10.30
N HIS A 207 16.27 -5.27 10.66
CA HIS A 207 16.22 -4.88 12.04
C HIS A 207 15.18 -5.71 12.79
N PRO A 208 15.49 -6.13 14.04
CA PRO A 208 14.56 -6.90 14.85
C PRO A 208 13.30 -6.09 15.16
N ILE A 209 12.15 -6.74 15.07
CA ILE A 209 10.88 -6.19 15.55
C ILE A 209 10.85 -6.22 17.09
N VAL A 210 10.21 -5.22 17.69
CA VAL A 210 9.79 -5.22 19.10
C VAL A 210 8.28 -5.38 19.12
N SER A 211 7.83 -6.48 19.69
CA SER A 211 6.41 -6.85 19.73
C SER A 211 6.08 -7.63 20.99
N HIS A 212 4.80 -7.82 21.25
CA HIS A 212 4.34 -8.67 22.35
C HIS A 212 3.17 -9.57 21.88
N ARG A 213 2.88 -10.60 22.68
CA ARG A 213 1.77 -11.54 22.42
C ARG A 213 0.59 -11.20 23.29
N ASN A 214 -0.58 -11.05 22.64
CA ASN A 214 -1.86 -10.80 23.29
C ASN A 214 -2.96 -11.59 22.58
N ASN A 215 -3.49 -12.64 23.19
CA ASN A 215 -4.58 -13.43 22.62
C ASN A 215 -5.96 -12.77 22.81
N ARG A 216 -6.02 -11.68 23.55
CA ARG A 216 -7.24 -10.89 23.77
C ARG A 216 -8.38 -11.72 24.36
N GLY A 217 -8.07 -12.77 25.16
CA GLY A 217 -9.06 -13.72 25.72
C GLY A 217 -9.73 -14.60 24.67
N ARG A 218 -9.17 -14.72 23.45
CA ARG A 218 -9.74 -15.47 22.32
C ARG A 218 -8.97 -16.77 22.07
N ASP A 219 -9.67 -17.81 21.63
CA ASP A 219 -9.03 -19.03 21.08
C ASP A 219 -8.75 -18.81 19.59
N VAL A 220 -7.61 -18.20 19.32
CA VAL A 220 -7.10 -17.96 17.96
C VAL A 220 -5.74 -18.62 17.78
N ALA A 221 -5.35 -18.90 16.53
CA ALA A 221 -4.04 -19.44 16.23
C ALA A 221 -2.93 -18.45 16.66
N TYR A 222 -1.77 -18.99 17.05
CA TYR A 222 -0.65 -18.24 17.63
C TYR A 222 -0.20 -17.06 16.76
N GLU A 223 -0.24 -17.23 15.45
CA GLU A 223 0.06 -16.19 14.48
C GLU A 223 -0.89 -14.98 14.49
N HIS A 224 -2.01 -15.04 15.22
CA HIS A 224 -2.98 -13.94 15.36
C HIS A 224 -2.89 -13.24 16.71
N THR A 225 -1.81 -13.46 17.45
CA THR A 225 -1.62 -12.91 18.80
C THR A 225 -0.48 -11.91 18.91
N GLU A 226 0.17 -11.54 17.81
CA GLU A 226 1.30 -10.61 17.82
C GLU A 226 0.86 -9.18 17.60
N PHE A 227 1.28 -8.29 18.49
CA PHE A 227 0.95 -6.87 18.48
C PHE A 227 2.19 -6.04 18.72
N THR A 228 2.16 -4.79 18.30
CA THR A 228 3.12 -3.74 18.64
C THR A 228 2.40 -2.47 19.05
N SER A 229 3.16 -1.47 19.44
CA SER A 229 2.67 -0.13 19.81
C SER A 229 3.69 0.92 19.39
N GLY A 230 3.31 2.19 19.37
CA GLY A 230 4.23 3.29 19.08
C GLY A 230 5.49 3.25 19.95
N LYS A 231 5.33 2.97 21.25
CA LYS A 231 6.46 2.80 22.18
C LYS A 231 7.42 1.69 21.74
N GLU A 232 6.91 0.55 21.29
CA GLU A 232 7.73 -0.58 20.85
C GLU A 232 8.37 -0.30 19.48
N ILE A 233 7.65 0.37 18.58
CA ILE A 233 8.19 0.82 17.30
C ILE A 233 9.32 1.84 17.51
N CYS A 234 9.14 2.84 18.37
CA CYS A 234 10.18 3.81 18.73
C CYS A 234 11.41 3.12 19.33
N LYS A 235 11.19 2.11 20.17
CA LYS A 235 12.29 1.30 20.70
C LYS A 235 13.03 0.54 19.60
N ALA A 236 12.32 -0.15 18.71
CA ALA A 236 12.90 -0.90 17.60
C ALA A 236 13.70 0.03 16.66
N ALA A 237 13.17 1.19 16.34
CA ALA A 237 13.84 2.21 15.53
C ALA A 237 15.10 2.73 16.20
N SER A 238 15.05 3.00 17.50
CA SER A 238 16.21 3.41 18.29
C SER A 238 17.30 2.34 18.33
N ASP A 239 16.94 1.08 18.58
CA ASP A 239 17.88 -0.05 18.59
C ASP A 239 18.54 -0.23 17.20
N ALA A 240 17.79 0.00 16.14
CA ALA A 240 18.24 -0.04 14.75
C ALA A 240 18.97 1.22 14.29
N LYS A 241 19.03 2.27 15.11
CA LYS A 241 19.56 3.61 14.79
C LYS A 241 18.85 4.26 13.59
N ILE A 242 17.57 4.00 13.43
CA ILE A 242 16.71 4.61 12.41
C ILE A 242 16.10 5.89 12.98
N SER A 243 16.25 7.00 12.26
CA SER A 243 15.60 8.26 12.64
C SER A 243 14.11 8.19 12.36
N LEU A 244 13.29 8.49 13.36
CA LEU A 244 11.86 8.72 13.21
C LEU A 244 11.52 10.18 12.86
N TYR A 245 12.54 11.00 12.61
CA TYR A 245 12.39 12.35 12.05
C TYR A 245 12.79 12.31 10.59
N ALA A 246 11.86 12.55 9.72
CA ALA A 246 12.11 12.81 8.32
C ALA A 246 10.96 13.64 7.79
N PRO A 247 11.16 14.94 7.58
CA PRO A 247 10.20 15.72 6.82
C PRO A 247 10.22 15.16 5.38
N GLY A 248 9.23 14.31 5.05
CA GLY A 248 8.94 14.01 3.66
C GLY A 248 8.51 15.29 2.99
N GLU A 249 8.95 15.54 1.77
CA GLU A 249 8.45 16.64 0.96
C GLU A 249 7.18 16.16 0.23
N GLY A 250 6.13 17.00 0.24
CA GLY A 250 4.88 16.73 -0.46
C GLY A 250 3.91 15.79 0.28
N THR A 251 2.94 15.26 -0.47
CA THR A 251 1.87 14.39 0.02
C THR A 251 1.75 13.14 -0.84
N ILE A 252 1.30 12.02 -0.23
CA ILE A 252 1.18 10.72 -0.92
C ILE A 252 0.15 10.75 -2.07
N PHE A 253 -0.86 11.61 -1.94
CA PHE A 253 -1.85 11.94 -2.97
C PHE A 253 -1.94 13.46 -3.11
N HIS A 254 -2.47 13.93 -4.22
CA HIS A 254 -2.81 15.34 -4.37
C HIS A 254 -4.08 15.65 -3.55
N PHE A 255 -3.92 16.35 -2.43
CA PHE A 255 -5.03 16.75 -1.55
C PHE A 255 -5.49 18.18 -1.82
N ALA A 256 -6.75 18.48 -1.46
CA ALA A 256 -7.25 19.85 -1.39
C ALA A 256 -6.40 20.66 -0.40
N ASP A 257 -6.10 21.91 -0.76
CA ASP A 257 -5.24 22.79 0.03
C ASP A 257 -5.77 22.99 1.46
N TYR A 258 -4.98 22.61 2.46
CA TYR A 258 -5.37 22.71 3.88
C TYR A 258 -5.55 24.16 4.35
N ARG A 259 -4.99 25.14 3.65
CA ARG A 259 -5.07 26.57 3.94
C ARG A 259 -6.39 27.19 3.50
N THR A 260 -7.22 26.44 2.78
CA THR A 260 -8.53 26.87 2.28
C THR A 260 -9.65 26.02 2.85
N ASP A 261 -10.88 26.52 2.77
CA ASP A 261 -12.08 25.76 3.10
C ASP A 261 -12.59 24.94 1.89
N GLU A 262 -11.82 24.89 0.81
CA GLU A 262 -12.22 24.16 -0.39
C GLU A 262 -12.37 22.67 -0.11
N VAL A 263 -13.46 22.13 -0.65
CA VAL A 263 -13.82 20.73 -0.57
C VAL A 263 -14.10 20.25 -1.97
N ASN A 264 -13.40 19.20 -2.41
CA ASN A 264 -13.71 18.54 -3.67
C ASN A 264 -15.03 17.76 -3.54
N LYS A 265 -16.10 18.29 -4.15
CA LYS A 265 -17.43 17.66 -4.19
C LYS A 265 -17.65 16.86 -5.46
N LEU A 266 -16.62 16.68 -6.27
CA LEU A 266 -16.69 16.01 -7.58
C LEU A 266 -17.82 16.56 -8.46
N PRO A 267 -17.83 17.85 -8.78
CA PRO A 267 -18.90 18.45 -9.54
C PRO A 267 -19.02 17.80 -10.93
N GLY A 268 -20.24 17.43 -11.33
CA GLY A 268 -20.49 16.76 -12.61
C GLY A 268 -20.20 15.26 -12.64
N GLU A 269 -19.64 14.69 -11.58
CA GLU A 269 -19.39 13.25 -11.48
C GLU A 269 -20.60 12.51 -10.87
N PRO A 270 -20.76 11.21 -11.16
CA PRO A 270 -21.85 10.40 -10.62
C PRO A 270 -21.85 10.33 -9.08
N SER A 271 -23.05 10.24 -8.50
CA SER A 271 -23.21 9.89 -7.08
C SER A 271 -22.81 8.43 -6.84
N ALA A 272 -22.13 8.17 -5.71
CA ALA A 272 -21.75 6.83 -5.29
C ALA A 272 -21.77 6.75 -3.76
N LYS A 273 -22.93 6.41 -3.21
CA LYS A 273 -23.13 6.30 -1.76
C LYS A 273 -22.81 4.93 -1.21
N LYS A 274 -22.71 3.94 -2.04
CA LYS A 274 -22.29 2.58 -1.68
C LYS A 274 -21.32 2.06 -2.73
N LEU A 275 -20.30 1.32 -2.28
CA LEU A 275 -19.42 0.60 -3.17
C LEU A 275 -19.03 -0.74 -2.56
N THR A 276 -18.71 -1.70 -3.43
CA THR A 276 -18.24 -3.03 -3.06
C THR A 276 -17.04 -3.38 -3.92
N ILE A 277 -15.95 -3.74 -3.26
CA ILE A 277 -14.67 -4.13 -3.83
C ILE A 277 -14.50 -5.62 -3.59
N LEU A 278 -14.33 -6.41 -4.64
CA LEU A 278 -13.98 -7.82 -4.56
C LEU A 278 -12.46 -7.95 -4.73
N HIS A 279 -11.76 -8.45 -3.72
CA HIS A 279 -10.33 -8.74 -3.80
C HIS A 279 -10.09 -10.20 -4.19
N SER A 280 -11.01 -11.08 -3.82
CA SER A 280 -11.07 -12.50 -4.17
C SER A 280 -12.45 -13.05 -3.77
N GLU A 281 -12.72 -14.32 -4.09
CA GLU A 281 -13.99 -14.98 -3.76
C GLU A 281 -14.40 -14.81 -2.28
N SER A 282 -13.44 -14.89 -1.36
CA SER A 282 -13.69 -14.83 0.10
C SER A 282 -13.41 -13.47 0.73
N TYR A 283 -12.82 -12.51 0.01
CA TYR A 283 -12.42 -11.21 0.55
C TYR A 283 -13.08 -10.08 -0.21
N ARG A 284 -14.04 -9.46 0.46
CA ARG A 284 -14.84 -8.37 -0.07
C ARG A 284 -14.93 -7.25 0.95
N THR A 285 -14.63 -6.04 0.51
CA THR A 285 -14.73 -4.82 1.32
C THR A 285 -15.80 -3.92 0.72
N SER A 286 -16.67 -3.38 1.56
CA SER A 286 -17.79 -2.52 1.15
C SER A 286 -17.80 -1.25 1.97
N PHE A 287 -18.37 -0.19 1.41
CA PHE A 287 -18.50 1.10 2.08
C PHE A 287 -19.89 1.68 1.89
N SER A 288 -20.32 2.43 2.90
CA SER A 288 -21.55 3.23 2.85
C SER A 288 -21.24 4.66 3.26
N TYR A 289 -21.58 5.61 2.42
CA TYR A 289 -21.36 7.04 2.65
C TYR A 289 -22.40 7.61 3.60
N SER A 290 -21.93 8.38 4.57
CA SER A 290 -22.75 9.20 5.47
C SER A 290 -22.63 10.67 5.09
N ALA A 291 -23.72 11.29 4.67
CA ALA A 291 -23.75 12.73 4.39
C ALA A 291 -23.63 13.60 5.67
N PHE A 292 -23.85 13.00 6.84
CA PHE A 292 -23.71 13.69 8.13
C PHE A 292 -22.25 13.83 8.54
N SER A 293 -21.50 12.73 8.51
CA SER A 293 -20.06 12.71 8.85
C SER A 293 -19.16 13.02 7.66
N HIS A 294 -19.69 13.02 6.46
CA HIS A 294 -18.95 13.12 5.20
C HIS A 294 -17.90 12.03 4.97
N THR A 295 -18.11 10.84 5.53
CA THR A 295 -17.20 9.71 5.47
C THR A 295 -17.87 8.46 4.91
N TYR A 296 -17.04 7.51 4.48
CA TYR A 296 -17.40 6.17 4.04
C TYR A 296 -17.15 5.18 5.17
N ALA A 297 -18.20 4.56 5.72
CA ALA A 297 -18.13 3.56 6.77
C ALA A 297 -17.81 2.18 6.18
N MET A 298 -16.73 1.56 6.69
CA MET A 298 -16.17 0.30 6.17
C MET A 298 -16.88 -0.93 6.70
N GLN A 299 -17.10 -1.90 5.81
CA GLN A 299 -17.62 -3.22 6.10
C GLN A 299 -16.80 -4.29 5.38
N MET A 300 -16.59 -5.45 6.00
CA MET A 300 -15.90 -6.57 5.37
C MET A 300 -16.77 -7.83 5.39
N TYR A 301 -16.66 -8.61 4.32
CA TYR A 301 -17.26 -9.95 4.29
C TYR A 301 -16.48 -10.89 5.21
N ASN A 302 -17.22 -11.63 6.02
CA ASN A 302 -16.70 -12.67 6.90
C ASN A 302 -17.12 -14.02 6.32
N SER A 303 -16.17 -14.76 5.74
CA SER A 303 -16.45 -16.03 5.06
C SER A 303 -16.90 -17.11 6.03
N SER A 304 -16.42 -17.12 7.26
CA SER A 304 -16.83 -18.09 8.28
C SER A 304 -18.28 -17.89 8.74
N LYS A 305 -18.76 -16.65 8.75
CA LYS A 305 -20.15 -16.29 9.09
C LYS A 305 -21.05 -16.13 7.86
N LYS A 306 -20.47 -16.10 6.66
CA LYS A 306 -21.16 -15.82 5.38
C LYS A 306 -21.99 -14.51 5.43
N ALA A 307 -21.45 -13.48 6.08
CA ALA A 307 -22.11 -12.22 6.30
C ALA A 307 -21.14 -11.04 6.12
N THR A 308 -21.65 -9.90 5.67
CA THR A 308 -20.91 -8.64 5.70
C THR A 308 -21.12 -7.98 7.07
N GLU A 309 -20.02 -7.63 7.74
CA GLU A 309 -20.01 -7.07 9.10
C GLU A 309 -19.34 -5.70 9.08
N ASN A 310 -19.73 -4.80 9.99
CA ASN A 310 -19.04 -3.55 10.21
C ASN A 310 -17.59 -3.84 10.62
N THR A 311 -16.64 -3.18 9.95
CA THR A 311 -15.24 -3.25 10.34
C THR A 311 -15.04 -2.30 11.51
N VAL A 312 -14.83 -2.86 12.69
CA VAL A 312 -14.63 -2.09 13.93
C VAL A 312 -13.20 -2.24 14.41
N ASP A 313 -12.65 -1.18 14.97
CA ASP A 313 -11.41 -1.26 15.73
C ASP A 313 -11.70 -1.85 17.12
N GLU A 314 -11.00 -2.93 17.47
CA GLU A 314 -11.25 -3.61 18.75
C GLU A 314 -10.91 -2.73 19.96
N LEU A 315 -9.92 -1.81 19.82
CA LEU A 315 -9.47 -0.96 20.91
C LEU A 315 -10.53 0.08 21.30
N THR A 316 -11.21 0.65 20.30
CA THR A 316 -12.17 1.73 20.50
C THR A 316 -13.62 1.28 20.39
N GLY A 317 -13.88 0.13 19.76
CA GLY A 317 -15.22 -0.33 19.38
C GLY A 317 -15.86 0.49 18.25
N ALA A 318 -15.17 1.50 17.71
CA ALA A 318 -15.69 2.36 16.66
C ALA A 318 -15.57 1.69 15.29
N GLN A 319 -16.56 1.90 14.43
CA GLN A 319 -16.49 1.49 13.02
C GLN A 319 -15.46 2.37 12.28
N LEU A 320 -14.64 1.74 11.43
CA LEU A 320 -13.68 2.47 10.59
C LEU A 320 -14.42 3.32 9.55
N THR A 321 -13.96 4.56 9.40
CA THR A 321 -14.50 5.53 8.45
C THR A 321 -13.37 6.29 7.76
N PHE A 322 -13.61 6.69 6.50
CA PHE A 322 -12.62 7.37 5.65
C PHE A 322 -13.27 8.51 4.87
N GLU A 323 -12.58 9.63 4.72
CA GLU A 323 -12.98 10.74 3.85
C GLU A 323 -12.86 10.36 2.38
N ASN A 324 -11.87 9.53 2.05
CA ASN A 324 -11.61 9.08 0.70
C ASN A 324 -11.51 7.56 0.63
N VAL A 325 -12.03 6.99 -0.46
CA VAL A 325 -11.79 5.60 -0.85
C VAL A 325 -11.19 5.61 -2.25
N VAL A 326 -9.97 5.10 -2.38
CA VAL A 326 -9.26 4.96 -3.66
C VAL A 326 -9.23 3.49 -4.04
N VAL A 327 -9.63 3.17 -5.27
CA VAL A 327 -9.58 1.80 -5.80
C VAL A 327 -8.73 1.81 -7.06
N CYS A 328 -7.60 1.10 -7.03
CA CYS A 328 -6.66 0.95 -8.14
C CYS A 328 -6.66 -0.49 -8.64
N PHE A 329 -6.96 -0.69 -9.92
CA PHE A 329 -6.89 -2.00 -10.56
C PHE A 329 -5.52 -2.19 -11.21
N ALA A 330 -4.87 -3.32 -10.94
CA ALA A 330 -3.55 -3.67 -11.43
C ALA A 330 -3.52 -5.12 -11.93
N GLY A 331 -2.72 -5.41 -12.91
CA GLY A 331 -2.42 -6.81 -13.24
C GLY A 331 -1.69 -7.45 -12.05
N MET A 332 -2.19 -8.59 -11.57
CA MET A 332 -1.61 -9.36 -10.48
C MET A 332 -1.56 -10.83 -10.86
N ASP A 333 -0.42 -11.47 -10.64
CA ASP A 333 -0.22 -12.90 -10.77
C ASP A 333 0.74 -13.39 -9.69
N ALA A 334 0.79 -14.70 -9.47
CA ALA A 334 1.89 -15.26 -8.67
C ALA A 334 3.23 -15.01 -9.38
N TYR A 335 4.28 -14.72 -8.61
CA TYR A 335 5.63 -14.62 -9.16
C TYR A 335 6.01 -15.88 -9.92
N ALA A 336 6.62 -15.71 -11.08
CA ALA A 336 7.01 -16.84 -11.95
C ALA A 336 7.92 -17.84 -11.20
N GLY A 337 7.48 -19.09 -11.11
CA GLY A 337 8.20 -20.16 -10.44
C GLY A 337 8.05 -20.19 -8.91
N ASP A 338 7.23 -19.31 -8.34
CA ASP A 338 6.90 -19.37 -6.92
C ASP A 338 5.84 -20.44 -6.65
N SER A 339 6.09 -21.27 -5.61
CA SER A 339 5.16 -22.32 -5.19
C SER A 339 4.24 -21.90 -4.04
N HIS A 340 4.38 -20.68 -3.54
CA HIS A 340 3.65 -20.16 -2.38
C HIS A 340 2.55 -19.16 -2.75
N ASP A 341 2.35 -18.92 -4.05
CA ASP A 341 1.37 -17.96 -4.57
C ASP A 341 1.63 -16.50 -4.11
N VAL A 342 2.91 -16.12 -3.95
CA VAL A 342 3.27 -14.73 -3.64
C VAL A 342 2.91 -13.85 -4.84
N GLN A 343 2.12 -12.82 -4.61
CA GLN A 343 1.56 -11.98 -5.66
C GLN A 343 2.55 -10.93 -6.15
N GLU A 344 2.79 -10.91 -7.47
CA GLU A 344 3.48 -9.84 -8.18
C GLU A 344 2.47 -8.81 -8.69
N VAL A 345 2.70 -7.54 -8.40
CA VAL A 345 1.88 -6.44 -8.95
C VAL A 345 2.62 -5.74 -10.07
N ARG A 346 1.98 -5.64 -11.25
CA ARG A 346 2.58 -5.00 -12.42
C ARG A 346 2.41 -3.48 -12.38
N TYR A 347 3.09 -2.82 -11.43
CA TYR A 347 2.96 -1.39 -11.20
C TYR A 347 3.31 -0.51 -12.42
N ILE A 348 4.33 -0.90 -13.18
CA ILE A 348 4.81 -0.08 -14.32
C ILE A 348 3.77 0.00 -15.45
N GLN A 349 2.84 -0.94 -15.51
CA GLN A 349 1.77 -0.93 -16.51
C GLN A 349 0.68 0.10 -16.21
N GLY A 350 0.60 0.60 -14.96
CA GLY A 350 -0.50 1.43 -14.52
C GLY A 350 -1.83 0.69 -14.54
N GLY A 351 -2.92 1.42 -14.42
CA GLY A 351 -4.24 0.81 -14.46
C GLY A 351 -5.38 1.80 -14.26
N LYS A 352 -6.60 1.28 -14.16
CA LYS A 352 -7.77 2.08 -13.85
C LYS A 352 -7.81 2.47 -12.39
N ALA A 353 -8.28 3.67 -12.11
CA ALA A 353 -8.48 4.17 -10.77
C ALA A 353 -9.88 4.77 -10.59
N TYR A 354 -10.38 4.69 -9.36
CA TYR A 354 -11.61 5.34 -8.93
C TYR A 354 -11.34 6.04 -7.60
N LEU A 355 -11.71 7.30 -7.52
CA LEU A 355 -11.73 8.08 -6.29
C LEU A 355 -13.18 8.27 -5.84
N PHE A 356 -13.48 7.84 -4.62
CA PHE A 356 -14.74 8.11 -3.94
C PHE A 356 -14.48 9.12 -2.82
N THR A 357 -15.19 10.23 -2.87
CA THR A 357 -15.15 11.25 -1.83
C THR A 357 -16.45 12.05 -1.86
N ARG A 358 -16.90 12.53 -0.71
CA ARG A 358 -18.14 13.34 -0.55
C ARG A 358 -19.40 12.72 -1.20
N GLY A 359 -19.47 11.40 -1.31
CA GLY A 359 -20.62 10.70 -1.87
C GLY A 359 -20.67 10.69 -3.40
N GLY A 360 -19.60 11.10 -4.06
CA GLY A 360 -19.39 11.02 -5.51
C GLY A 360 -18.32 10.01 -5.87
N VAL A 361 -18.19 9.70 -7.18
CA VAL A 361 -17.13 8.86 -7.73
C VAL A 361 -16.53 9.49 -8.97
N GLN A 362 -15.20 9.62 -9.00
CA GLN A 362 -14.44 10.05 -10.18
C GLN A 362 -13.62 8.87 -10.71
N ALA A 363 -13.90 8.48 -11.98
CA ALA A 363 -13.17 7.42 -12.65
C ALA A 363 -12.01 8.00 -13.47
N GLY A 364 -10.87 7.30 -13.46
CA GLY A 364 -9.69 7.68 -14.22
C GLY A 364 -8.66 6.57 -14.27
N ARG A 365 -7.40 6.91 -14.12
CA ARG A 365 -6.28 5.97 -14.14
C ARG A 365 -5.25 6.31 -13.07
N TRP A 366 -4.41 5.34 -12.77
CA TRP A 366 -3.21 5.54 -11.97
C TRP A 366 -1.97 5.19 -12.81
N GLU A 367 -0.85 5.81 -12.45
CA GLU A 367 0.45 5.58 -13.07
C GLU A 367 1.54 5.49 -12.00
N LYS A 368 2.51 4.62 -12.25
CA LYS A 368 3.74 4.49 -11.45
C LYS A 368 4.86 4.07 -12.39
N THR A 369 5.81 4.96 -12.64
CA THR A 369 6.81 4.80 -13.71
C THR A 369 8.02 3.98 -13.29
N TYR A 370 8.26 3.84 -11.98
CA TYR A 370 9.37 3.08 -11.41
C TYR A 370 9.03 2.65 -9.97
N PRO A 371 9.61 1.55 -9.41
CA PRO A 371 9.30 1.09 -8.05
C PRO A 371 9.49 2.15 -6.95
N THR A 372 10.48 3.03 -7.08
CA THR A 372 10.75 4.12 -6.13
C THR A 372 10.06 5.44 -6.47
N ASN A 373 9.28 5.52 -7.56
CA ASN A 373 8.51 6.72 -7.88
C ASN A 373 7.11 6.67 -7.25
N PRO A 374 6.51 7.82 -6.91
CA PRO A 374 5.14 7.89 -6.43
C PRO A 374 4.13 7.27 -7.40
N LEU A 375 3.08 6.64 -6.85
CA LEU A 375 1.88 6.33 -7.59
C LEU A 375 1.04 7.61 -7.67
N LYS A 376 0.61 7.97 -8.88
CA LYS A 376 -0.21 9.14 -9.14
C LYS A 376 -1.56 8.77 -9.74
N LEU A 377 -2.59 9.53 -9.36
CA LEU A 377 -3.98 9.33 -9.81
C LEU A 377 -4.34 10.43 -10.80
N TYR A 378 -4.89 10.07 -11.95
CA TYR A 378 -5.28 11.02 -12.99
C TYR A 378 -6.74 10.85 -13.41
N THR A 379 -7.39 11.97 -13.63
CA THR A 379 -8.73 12.03 -14.25
C THR A 379 -8.69 11.51 -15.69
N LYS A 380 -9.85 11.37 -16.32
CA LYS A 380 -9.93 11.05 -17.75
C LYS A 380 -9.35 12.16 -18.64
N SER A 381 -9.39 13.42 -18.18
CA SER A 381 -8.78 14.56 -18.89
C SER A 381 -7.25 14.65 -18.73
N GLY A 382 -6.67 13.91 -17.79
CA GLY A 382 -5.22 13.87 -17.55
C GLY A 382 -4.75 14.77 -16.41
N GLU A 383 -5.64 15.45 -15.72
CA GLU A 383 -5.35 16.21 -14.50
C GLU A 383 -5.14 15.28 -13.32
N GLU A 384 -4.33 15.64 -12.34
CA GLU A 384 -4.18 14.85 -11.12
C GLU A 384 -5.48 14.91 -10.29
N MET A 385 -5.94 13.76 -9.79
CA MET A 385 -7.16 13.70 -8.97
C MET A 385 -6.91 14.35 -7.61
N THR A 386 -7.83 15.21 -7.17
CA THR A 386 -7.75 15.87 -5.87
C THR A 386 -8.57 15.13 -4.83
N LEU A 387 -7.92 14.59 -3.81
CA LEU A 387 -8.55 14.00 -2.64
C LEU A 387 -8.98 15.09 -1.64
N ASN A 388 -10.02 14.84 -0.86
CA ASN A 388 -10.29 15.67 0.30
C ASN A 388 -9.31 15.32 1.43
N ARG A 389 -9.00 16.32 2.27
CA ARG A 389 -8.16 16.13 3.45
C ARG A 389 -8.80 15.13 4.40
N GLY A 390 -7.98 14.31 5.03
CA GLY A 390 -8.40 13.31 6.01
C GLY A 390 -7.97 11.90 5.65
N LYS A 391 -8.52 10.92 6.34
CA LYS A 391 -8.16 9.51 6.21
C LYS A 391 -8.54 8.93 4.85
N THR A 392 -7.63 8.10 4.32
CA THR A 392 -7.85 7.43 3.04
C THR A 392 -7.78 5.91 3.20
N TYR A 393 -8.77 5.21 2.65
CA TYR A 393 -8.64 3.78 2.36
C TYR A 393 -8.19 3.61 0.92
N PHE A 394 -7.16 2.80 0.70
CA PHE A 394 -6.59 2.50 -0.61
C PHE A 394 -6.68 1.00 -0.90
N ALA A 395 -7.41 0.62 -1.93
CA ALA A 395 -7.49 -0.75 -2.42
C ALA A 395 -6.62 -0.94 -3.65
N LEU A 396 -5.71 -1.92 -3.60
CA LEU A 396 -5.02 -2.45 -4.75
C LEU A 396 -5.68 -3.78 -5.14
N VAL A 397 -6.34 -3.80 -6.29
CA VAL A 397 -7.24 -4.86 -6.70
C VAL A 397 -6.75 -5.49 -8.00
N ASP A 398 -6.85 -6.81 -8.11
CA ASP A 398 -6.57 -7.51 -9.35
C ASP A 398 -7.50 -7.03 -10.48
N GLU A 399 -6.94 -6.71 -11.65
CA GLU A 399 -7.72 -6.29 -12.82
C GLU A 399 -8.77 -7.35 -13.22
N ASP A 400 -8.52 -8.61 -12.97
CA ASP A 400 -9.45 -9.72 -13.24
C ASP A 400 -10.73 -9.61 -12.41
N GLU A 401 -10.65 -9.01 -11.21
CA GLU A 401 -11.80 -8.78 -10.33
C GLU A 401 -12.60 -7.51 -10.66
N ARG A 402 -12.17 -6.72 -11.64
CA ARG A 402 -12.81 -5.45 -11.98
C ARG A 402 -14.27 -5.59 -12.44
N SER A 403 -14.64 -6.70 -13.06
CA SER A 403 -16.03 -6.97 -13.45
C SER A 403 -16.97 -7.15 -12.25
N ASN A 404 -16.41 -7.48 -11.07
CA ASN A 404 -17.11 -7.71 -9.82
C ASN A 404 -17.17 -6.45 -8.93
N PHE A 405 -16.51 -5.37 -9.34
CA PHE A 405 -16.56 -4.08 -8.67
C PHE A 405 -17.87 -3.36 -8.98
N SER A 406 -18.51 -2.82 -7.93
CA SER A 406 -19.79 -2.14 -8.10
C SER A 406 -19.91 -0.93 -7.17
N TYR A 407 -20.66 0.08 -7.63
CA TYR A 407 -21.02 1.25 -6.81
C TYR A 407 -22.40 1.80 -7.23
N GLN A 408 -23.09 2.51 -6.31
CA GLN A 408 -24.41 3.09 -6.52
C GLN A 408 -24.65 4.30 -5.62
#